data_f4eda11e0b5faeaaab9bfe3cee015fc1
#
_entry.id   f4eda11e0b5faeaaab9bfe3cee015fc1
#
_cell.length_a   1.000
_cell.length_b   1.000
_cell.length_c   1.000
_cell.angle_alpha   90.00
_cell.angle_beta   90.00
_cell.angle_gamma   90.00
#
_symmetry.space_group_name_H-M   'P 1'
#
loop_
_entity.id
_entity.type
_entity.pdbx_description
1 polymer ?
#
loop_
_entity_poly.entity_id
_entity_poly.type
_entity_poly.pdbx_seq_one_letter_code
_entity_poly.pdbx_strand_id
1 'polypeptide(L)'
;MSRGTIDLLAKSLKPGGLILIGEPYWRRIPATEEIAHACGVSSVADFRPLPELVAFFDQLGYDVVEMVLADPQGWDRYEAAKWMTMRRWLEENPNDEFAQEVRTELTAAPKRHVTWTREYFGWGVFALIAR
;
A
#
# COMPACT_ATOMS: atom_id res chain seq x y z
N MET A 1 7.95 0.69 -5.20
CA MET A 1 8.17 0.03 -6.47
C MET A 1 9.54 0.35 -7.01
N SER A 2 10.18 -0.63 -7.53
CA SER A 2 11.49 -0.46 -8.12
C SER A 2 11.39 -0.07 -9.59
N ARG A 3 12.41 0.62 -10.08
CA ARG A 3 12.62 0.85 -11.51
C ARG A 3 12.53 -0.46 -12.29
N GLY A 4 13.06 -1.57 -11.74
CA GLY A 4 13.06 -2.88 -12.39
C GLY A 4 11.69 -3.43 -12.77
N THR A 5 10.66 -3.16 -11.95
CA THR A 5 9.29 -3.59 -12.27
C THR A 5 8.74 -2.83 -13.48
N ILE A 6 8.96 -1.51 -13.51
CA ILE A 6 8.55 -0.67 -14.65
C ILE A 6 9.28 -1.09 -15.92
N ASP A 7 10.60 -1.31 -15.83
CA ASP A 7 11.41 -1.75 -16.96
C ASP A 7 10.93 -3.11 -17.51
N LEU A 8 10.57 -4.04 -16.62
CA LEU A 8 10.04 -5.34 -17.00
C LEU A 8 8.70 -5.21 -17.74
N LEU A 9 7.79 -4.38 -17.21
CA LEU A 9 6.49 -4.13 -17.84
C LEU A 9 6.66 -3.45 -19.20
N ALA A 10 7.57 -2.49 -19.29
CA ALA A 10 7.84 -1.74 -20.51
C ALA A 10 8.30 -2.65 -21.68
N LYS A 11 9.05 -3.71 -21.40
CA LYS A 11 9.51 -4.67 -22.42
C LYS A 11 8.36 -5.40 -23.11
N SER A 12 7.21 -5.51 -22.46
CA SER A 12 6.05 -6.22 -22.96
C SER A 12 5.09 -5.30 -23.73
N LEU A 13 5.39 -4.00 -23.82
CA LEU A 13 4.51 -3.00 -24.39
C LEU A 13 4.91 -2.62 -25.81
N LYS A 14 3.89 -2.34 -26.63
CA LYS A 14 4.05 -1.64 -27.91
C LYS A 14 4.37 -0.16 -27.64
N PRO A 15 5.01 0.56 -28.58
CA PRO A 15 5.17 2.01 -28.47
C PRO A 15 3.83 2.70 -28.16
N GLY A 16 3.84 3.60 -27.17
CA GLY A 16 2.61 4.28 -26.71
C GLY A 16 1.70 3.42 -25.84
N GLY A 17 2.14 2.22 -25.43
CA GLY A 17 1.37 1.33 -24.56
C GLY A 17 1.23 1.91 -23.15
N LEU A 18 0.15 1.51 -22.47
CA LEU A 18 -0.22 1.95 -21.13
C LEU A 18 0.26 0.97 -20.08
N ILE A 19 0.91 1.49 -19.04
CA ILE A 19 1.23 0.73 -17.83
C ILE A 19 0.24 1.16 -16.73
N LEU A 20 -0.44 0.19 -16.12
CA LEU A 20 -1.19 0.41 -14.87
C LEU A 20 -0.37 -0.14 -13.72
N ILE A 21 -0.12 0.69 -12.72
CA ILE A 21 0.71 0.33 -11.60
C ILE A 21 0.09 0.78 -10.29
N GLY A 22 0.00 -0.15 -9.32
CA GLY A 22 -0.42 0.17 -7.96
C GLY A 22 0.81 0.42 -7.09
N GLU A 23 0.80 1.52 -6.34
CA GLU A 23 1.92 1.93 -5.48
C GLU A 23 1.47 2.41 -4.14
N PRO A 24 2.14 1.96 -3.05
CA PRO A 24 2.02 2.60 -1.76
C PRO A 24 2.81 3.91 -1.75
N TYR A 25 2.35 4.85 -0.95
CA TYR A 25 3.05 6.11 -0.72
C TYR A 25 2.73 6.63 0.68
N TRP A 26 3.52 7.59 1.17
CA TRP A 26 3.21 8.29 2.40
C TRP A 26 2.21 9.42 2.13
N ARG A 27 1.02 9.33 2.72
CA ARG A 27 0.06 10.44 2.75
C ARG A 27 0.58 11.55 3.63
N ARG A 28 1.28 11.18 4.69
CA ARG A 28 1.99 12.04 5.62
C ARG A 28 3.31 11.37 5.93
N ILE A 29 4.40 12.10 5.85
CA ILE A 29 5.73 11.54 6.12
C ILE A 29 5.85 11.27 7.61
N PRO A 30 6.14 10.01 8.04
CA PRO A 30 6.36 9.72 9.45
C PRO A 30 7.55 10.53 9.98
N ALA A 31 7.37 11.14 11.15
CA ALA A 31 8.44 11.90 11.81
C ALA A 31 9.52 10.99 12.38
N THR A 32 9.21 9.70 12.62
CA THR A 32 10.12 8.73 13.22
C THR A 32 10.02 7.38 12.53
N GLU A 33 11.07 6.57 12.63
CA GLU A 33 11.05 5.18 12.14
C GLU A 33 10.02 4.31 12.88
N GLU A 34 9.73 4.63 14.15
CA GLU A 34 8.73 3.91 14.95
C GLU A 34 7.34 4.01 14.33
N ILE A 35 6.97 5.17 13.79
CA ILE A 35 5.69 5.36 13.12
C ILE A 35 5.63 4.53 11.83
N ALA A 36 6.71 4.47 11.06
CA ALA A 36 6.79 3.62 9.89
C ALA A 36 6.60 2.14 10.27
N HIS A 37 7.26 1.68 11.32
CA HIS A 37 7.11 0.32 11.84
C HIS A 37 5.66 0.04 12.28
N ALA A 38 5.01 1.01 12.90
CA ALA A 38 3.59 0.88 13.29
C ALA A 38 2.67 0.73 12.07
N CYS A 39 3.05 1.26 10.91
CA CYS A 39 2.36 1.06 9.64
C CYS A 39 2.73 -0.25 8.95
N GLY A 40 3.59 -1.08 9.54
CA GLY A 40 4.07 -2.32 8.95
C GLY A 40 5.16 -2.12 7.89
N VAL A 41 5.82 -0.97 7.91
CA VAL A 41 6.88 -0.60 6.95
C VAL A 41 8.22 -0.65 7.65
N SER A 42 9.24 -1.19 6.98
CA SER A 42 10.57 -1.39 7.58
C SER A 42 11.31 -0.08 7.84
N SER A 43 11.11 0.93 6.99
CA SER A 43 11.76 2.24 7.11
C SER A 43 10.93 3.33 6.45
N VAL A 44 11.03 4.55 6.96
CA VAL A 44 10.43 5.74 6.33
C VAL A 44 10.91 5.87 4.88
N ALA A 45 12.17 5.51 4.61
CA ALA A 45 12.78 5.59 3.28
C ALA A 45 12.22 4.58 2.26
N ASP A 46 11.44 3.57 2.70
CA ASP A 46 10.91 2.54 1.81
C ASP A 46 9.82 3.07 0.87
N PHE A 47 9.13 4.13 1.25
CA PHE A 47 8.10 4.75 0.41
C PHE A 47 8.36 6.24 0.25
N ARG A 48 7.83 6.77 -0.85
CA ARG A 48 7.90 8.21 -1.16
C ARG A 48 6.59 8.87 -0.78
N PRO A 49 6.58 10.15 -0.42
CA PRO A 49 5.37 10.95 -0.45
C PRO A 49 4.86 11.09 -1.88
N LEU A 50 3.57 11.34 -2.05
CA LEU A 50 2.94 11.37 -3.37
C LEU A 50 3.63 12.29 -4.39
N PRO A 51 4.01 13.53 -4.04
CA PRO A 51 4.71 14.40 -5.00
C PRO A 51 6.02 13.79 -5.50
N GLU A 52 6.78 13.16 -4.63
CA GLU A 52 8.04 12.51 -5.01
C GLU A 52 7.81 11.25 -5.84
N LEU A 53 6.73 10.52 -5.58
CA LEU A 53 6.38 9.34 -6.38
C LEU A 53 6.05 9.74 -7.82
N VAL A 54 5.26 10.79 -7.99
CA VAL A 54 4.91 11.31 -9.33
C VAL A 54 6.18 11.84 -10.04
N ALA A 55 7.04 12.55 -9.31
CA ALA A 55 8.33 13.01 -9.85
C ALA A 55 9.23 11.83 -10.26
N PHE A 56 9.17 10.72 -9.53
CA PHE A 56 9.92 9.51 -9.86
C PHE A 56 9.48 8.93 -11.21
N PHE A 57 8.18 8.85 -11.48
CA PHE A 57 7.68 8.40 -12.78
C PHE A 57 8.16 9.31 -13.92
N ASP A 58 8.14 10.62 -13.69
CA ASP A 58 8.66 11.60 -14.65
C ASP A 58 10.15 11.39 -14.94
N GLN A 59 10.95 11.20 -13.90
CA GLN A 59 12.39 10.92 -14.02
C GLN A 59 12.69 9.65 -14.80
N LEU A 60 11.79 8.66 -14.74
CA LEU A 60 11.91 7.44 -15.52
C LEU A 60 11.49 7.60 -16.98
N GLY A 61 10.98 8.77 -17.37
CA GLY A 61 10.58 9.06 -18.75
C GLY A 61 9.12 8.74 -19.06
N TYR A 62 8.24 8.72 -18.05
CA TYR A 62 6.82 8.42 -18.21
C TYR A 62 5.95 9.62 -17.91
N ASP A 63 4.89 9.77 -18.68
CA ASP A 63 3.81 10.69 -18.36
C ASP A 63 2.79 9.95 -17.49
N VAL A 64 2.35 10.59 -16.42
CA VAL A 64 1.21 10.12 -15.61
C VAL A 64 -0.04 10.65 -16.28
N VAL A 65 -0.86 9.78 -16.82
CA VAL A 65 -2.05 10.18 -17.61
C VAL A 65 -3.35 9.92 -16.85
N GLU A 66 -3.31 9.14 -15.79
CA GLU A 66 -4.45 8.86 -14.90
C GLU A 66 -3.93 8.52 -13.52
N MET A 67 -4.68 8.88 -12.50
CA MET A 67 -4.34 8.58 -11.13
C MET A 67 -5.61 8.37 -10.31
N VAL A 68 -5.72 7.22 -9.64
CA VAL A 68 -6.82 6.91 -8.72
C VAL A 68 -6.23 6.55 -7.37
N LEU A 69 -6.49 7.39 -6.37
CA LEU A 69 -6.03 7.16 -5.01
C LEU A 69 -7.14 6.53 -4.19
N ALA A 70 -6.78 5.56 -3.35
CA ALA A 70 -7.71 5.01 -2.37
C ALA A 70 -8.15 6.13 -1.42
N ASP A 71 -9.46 6.35 -1.29
CA ASP A 71 -9.99 7.29 -0.32
C ASP A 71 -9.98 6.65 1.09
N PRO A 72 -10.15 7.45 2.16
CA PRO A 72 -10.14 6.91 3.52
C PRO A 72 -11.19 5.83 3.74
N GLN A 73 -12.38 5.96 3.17
CA GLN A 73 -13.45 4.97 3.33
C GLN A 73 -13.13 3.65 2.60
N GLY A 74 -12.61 3.72 1.39
CA GLY A 74 -12.17 2.53 0.64
C GLY A 74 -11.05 1.80 1.35
N TRP A 75 -10.12 2.56 1.91
CA TRP A 75 -9.00 2.01 2.69
C TRP A 75 -9.48 1.32 3.97
N ASP A 76 -10.43 1.94 4.68
CA ASP A 76 -11.06 1.36 5.87
C ASP A 76 -11.75 0.03 5.55
N ARG A 77 -12.49 -0.05 4.45
CA ARG A 77 -13.16 -1.27 4.01
C ARG A 77 -12.19 -2.37 3.65
N TYR A 78 -11.11 -2.04 2.99
CA TYR A 78 -10.06 -2.99 2.62
C TYR A 78 -9.44 -3.61 3.88
N GLU A 79 -9.10 -2.81 4.85
CA GLU A 79 -8.53 -3.29 6.12
C GLU A 79 -9.57 -4.09 6.92
N ALA A 80 -10.80 -3.60 7.03
CA ALA A 80 -11.86 -4.28 7.78
C ALA A 80 -12.20 -5.65 7.20
N ALA A 81 -12.09 -5.85 5.89
CA ALA A 81 -12.29 -7.17 5.27
C ALA A 81 -11.29 -8.21 5.81
N LYS A 82 -10.05 -7.80 6.07
CA LYS A 82 -9.04 -8.68 6.68
C LYS A 82 -9.44 -9.07 8.10
N TRP A 83 -10.01 -8.13 8.86
CA TRP A 83 -10.45 -8.39 10.24
C TRP A 83 -11.59 -9.39 10.27
N MET A 84 -12.56 -9.26 9.38
CA MET A 84 -13.65 -10.23 9.25
C MET A 84 -13.13 -11.61 8.85
N THR A 85 -12.16 -11.68 7.95
CA THR A 85 -11.54 -12.94 7.54
C THR A 85 -10.87 -13.62 8.73
N MET A 86 -10.11 -12.86 9.56
CA MET A 86 -9.50 -13.39 10.77
C MET A 86 -10.55 -13.88 11.78
N ARG A 87 -11.64 -13.11 11.95
CA ARG A 87 -12.73 -13.48 12.87
C ARG A 87 -13.39 -14.81 12.46
N ARG A 88 -13.67 -14.95 11.17
CA ARG A 88 -14.27 -16.20 10.64
C ARG A 88 -13.33 -17.38 10.79
N TRP A 89 -12.06 -17.18 10.50
CA TRP A 89 -11.05 -18.22 10.67
C TRP A 89 -10.98 -18.70 12.12
N LEU A 90 -11.02 -17.79 13.09
CA LEU A 90 -11.00 -18.12 14.52
C LEU A 90 -12.24 -18.93 14.92
N GLU A 91 -13.42 -18.61 14.37
CA GLU A 91 -14.64 -19.37 14.64
C GLU A 91 -14.53 -20.81 14.13
N GLU A 92 -13.89 -20.99 12.98
CA GLU A 92 -13.73 -22.30 12.34
C GLU A 92 -12.55 -23.10 12.92
N ASN A 93 -11.58 -22.43 13.52
CA ASN A 93 -10.32 -23.02 13.99
C ASN A 93 -9.96 -22.61 15.43
N PRO A 94 -10.88 -22.79 16.41
CA PRO A 94 -10.66 -22.28 17.77
C PRO A 94 -9.52 -22.96 18.50
N ASN A 95 -9.15 -24.18 18.10
CA ASN A 95 -8.09 -24.96 18.75
C ASN A 95 -6.82 -25.09 17.91
N ASP A 96 -6.71 -24.31 16.83
CA ASP A 96 -5.50 -24.29 16.01
C ASP A 96 -4.33 -23.71 16.79
N GLU A 97 -3.11 -24.19 16.49
CA GLU A 97 -1.90 -23.72 17.15
C GLU A 97 -1.65 -22.21 16.95
N PHE A 98 -2.16 -21.62 15.85
CA PHE A 98 -2.04 -20.20 15.56
C PHE A 98 -3.25 -19.36 16.03
N ALA A 99 -4.26 -19.97 16.67
CA ALA A 99 -5.47 -19.26 17.07
C ALA A 99 -5.18 -18.09 18.01
N GLN A 100 -4.29 -18.25 18.97
CA GLN A 100 -3.93 -17.17 19.90
C GLN A 100 -3.22 -16.03 19.19
N GLU A 101 -2.33 -16.34 18.27
CA GLU A 101 -1.62 -15.33 17.45
C GLU A 101 -2.59 -14.53 16.59
N VAL A 102 -3.51 -15.20 15.92
CA VAL A 102 -4.56 -14.53 15.12
C VAL A 102 -5.48 -13.70 15.99
N ARG A 103 -5.84 -14.19 17.18
CA ARG A 103 -6.65 -13.44 18.16
C ARG A 103 -5.97 -12.14 18.58
N THR A 104 -4.69 -12.21 18.86
CA THR A 104 -3.86 -11.05 19.23
C THR A 104 -3.80 -10.04 18.10
N GLU A 105 -3.56 -10.50 16.87
CA GLU A 105 -3.52 -9.63 15.69
C GLU A 105 -4.89 -8.97 15.42
N LEU A 106 -5.97 -9.72 15.49
CA LEU A 106 -7.31 -9.18 15.28
C LEU A 106 -7.67 -8.09 16.31
N THR A 107 -7.20 -8.25 17.56
CA THR A 107 -7.42 -7.23 18.60
C THR A 107 -6.60 -5.98 18.33
N ALA A 108 -5.38 -6.11 17.82
CA ALA A 108 -4.45 -5.00 17.58
C ALA A 108 -4.70 -4.28 16.25
N ALA A 109 -5.10 -5.00 15.20
CA ALA A 109 -5.14 -4.47 13.84
C ALA A 109 -6.08 -3.27 13.65
N PRO A 110 -7.33 -3.26 14.16
CA PRO A 110 -8.20 -2.10 14.03
C PRO A 110 -7.62 -0.85 14.70
N LYS A 111 -7.03 -1.01 15.89
CA LYS A 111 -6.41 0.10 16.64
C LYS A 111 -5.22 0.67 15.89
N ARG A 112 -4.38 -0.20 15.35
CA ARG A 112 -3.22 0.18 14.55
C ARG A 112 -3.64 0.95 13.30
N HIS A 113 -4.70 0.49 12.61
CA HIS A 113 -5.20 1.15 11.42
C HIS A 113 -5.67 2.58 11.71
N VAL A 114 -6.53 2.77 12.71
CA VAL A 114 -7.10 4.10 13.00
C VAL A 114 -6.09 5.05 13.63
N THR A 115 -5.03 4.54 14.26
CA THR A 115 -3.99 5.36 14.89
C THR A 115 -2.91 5.73 13.88
N TRP A 116 -2.49 4.80 13.00
CA TRP A 116 -1.30 4.95 12.18
C TRP A 116 -1.55 4.82 10.69
N THR A 117 -2.00 3.65 10.24
CA THR A 117 -2.05 3.35 8.80
C THR A 117 -2.98 4.29 8.05
N ARG A 118 -4.14 4.57 8.60
CA ARG A 118 -5.14 5.46 8.00
C ARG A 118 -4.63 6.89 7.85
N GLU A 119 -3.81 7.34 8.78
CA GLU A 119 -3.26 8.70 8.82
C GLU A 119 -2.06 8.86 7.86
N TYR A 120 -1.17 7.87 7.83
CA TYR A 120 0.14 8.01 7.20
C TYR A 120 0.27 7.31 5.85
N PHE A 121 -0.48 6.24 5.64
CA PHE A 121 -0.24 5.32 4.54
C PHE A 121 -1.29 5.49 3.45
N GLY A 122 -0.86 5.55 2.20
CA GLY A 122 -1.73 5.67 1.06
C GLY A 122 -1.46 4.62 -0.01
N TRP A 123 -2.42 4.43 -0.88
CA TRP A 123 -2.33 3.54 -2.02
C TRP A 123 -2.93 4.22 -3.24
N GLY A 124 -2.26 4.11 -4.37
CA GLY A 124 -2.76 4.66 -5.61
C GLY A 124 -2.52 3.73 -6.79
N VAL A 125 -3.36 3.85 -7.80
CA VAL A 125 -3.15 3.24 -9.11
C VAL A 125 -2.86 4.35 -10.11
N PHE A 126 -1.78 4.19 -10.85
CA PHE A 126 -1.28 5.19 -11.79
C PHE A 126 -1.25 4.60 -13.19
N ALA A 127 -1.72 5.37 -14.16
CA ALA A 127 -1.59 5.01 -15.56
C ALA A 127 -0.43 5.80 -16.17
N LEU A 128 0.52 5.10 -16.76
CA LEU A 128 1.77 5.66 -17.27
C LEU A 128 1.91 5.38 -18.76
N ILE A 129 2.36 6.37 -19.52
CA ILE A 129 2.72 6.21 -20.93
C ILE A 129 4.15 6.75 -21.13
N ALA A 130 5.01 5.97 -21.76
CA ALA A 130 6.38 6.40 -22.06
C ALA A 130 6.40 7.59 -23.03
N ARG A 131 7.23 8.56 -22.74
CA ARG A 131 7.49 9.69 -23.67
C ARG A 131 8.32 9.26 -24.86
#